data_dafb6ca4b3dc6709936d49e78567dabf
#
_entry.id   dafb6ca4b3dc6709936d49e78567dabf
#
_cell.length_a   1.000
_cell.length_b   1.000
_cell.length_c   1.000
_cell.angle_alpha   90.00
_cell.angle_beta   90.00
_cell.angle_gamma   90.00
#
_symmetry.space_group_name_H-M   'P 1'
#
loop_
_entity.id
_entity.type
_entity.pdbx_description
1 polymer ?
#
loop_
_entity_poly.entity_id
_entity_poly.type
_entity_poly.pdbx_seq_one_letter_code
_entity_poly.pdbx_strand_id
1 'polypeptide(L)'
;MNVIVIGSGAREHALCRLISKSYLCDQLYCFPGNYGISRIATCRNISNIEAIIEECKSIKPDLVVIGPENYLSENLAGKLRELGLNVFGPNELGARLESSKEFMKKFCKNHDIPTAKSESFNNFEDAKNYLDLNDGPIVVKYDGLAAGKGVFVCNNKQE
;
A
#
# COMPACT_ATOMS: atom_id res chain seq x y z
N MET A 1 -10.97 23.57 -1.60
CA MET A 1 -10.26 22.46 -2.28
C MET A 1 -11.18 21.27 -2.44
N ASN A 2 -11.17 20.67 -3.61
CA ASN A 2 -11.80 19.37 -3.86
C ASN A 2 -10.80 18.27 -3.57
N VAL A 3 -11.11 17.38 -2.65
CA VAL A 3 -10.21 16.30 -2.21
C VAL A 3 -10.83 14.94 -2.52
N ILE A 4 -10.03 14.02 -3.06
CA ILE A 4 -10.41 12.63 -3.24
C ILE A 4 -9.54 11.76 -2.31
N VAL A 5 -10.16 10.89 -1.54
CA VAL A 5 -9.49 9.82 -0.77
C VAL A 5 -9.76 8.49 -1.46
N ILE A 6 -8.71 7.73 -1.74
CA ILE A 6 -8.83 6.39 -2.33
C ILE A 6 -8.71 5.36 -1.21
N GLY A 7 -9.70 4.45 -1.14
CA GLY A 7 -9.76 3.35 -0.20
C GLY A 7 -11.10 3.25 0.54
N SER A 8 -11.22 2.28 1.43
CA SER A 8 -12.48 1.96 2.12
C SER A 8 -12.31 1.50 3.58
N GLY A 9 -11.08 1.48 4.08
CA GLY A 9 -10.76 0.98 5.41
C GLY A 9 -10.96 1.99 6.54
N ALA A 10 -10.62 1.58 7.75
CA ALA A 10 -10.67 2.44 8.94
C ALA A 10 -9.68 3.62 8.85
N ARG A 11 -8.52 3.41 8.22
CA ARG A 11 -7.52 4.45 7.94
C ARG A 11 -8.11 5.54 7.06
N GLU A 12 -8.74 5.19 5.95
CA GLU A 12 -9.38 6.13 5.04
C GLU A 12 -10.57 6.83 5.70
N HIS A 13 -11.33 6.15 6.56
CA HIS A 13 -12.39 6.79 7.34
C HIS A 13 -11.84 7.86 8.30
N ALA A 14 -10.75 7.57 9.00
CA ALA A 14 -10.08 8.54 9.87
C ALA A 14 -9.56 9.74 9.08
N LEU A 15 -8.94 9.52 7.91
CA LEU A 15 -8.47 10.57 7.01
C LEU A 15 -9.64 11.45 6.53
N CYS A 16 -10.72 10.85 6.02
CA CYS A 16 -11.90 11.59 5.58
C CYS A 16 -12.49 12.42 6.72
N ARG A 17 -12.56 11.88 7.95
CA ARG A 17 -13.06 12.61 9.12
C ARG A 17 -12.19 13.81 9.48
N LEU A 18 -10.87 13.72 9.34
CA LEU A 18 -9.98 14.86 9.59
C LEU A 18 -10.06 15.90 8.48
N ILE A 19 -10.03 15.46 7.23
CA ILE A 19 -10.09 16.34 6.06
C ILE A 19 -11.42 17.10 6.03
N SER A 20 -12.55 16.46 6.35
CA SER A 20 -13.88 17.10 6.37
C SER A 20 -14.02 18.23 7.39
N LYS A 21 -13.12 18.32 8.38
CA LYS A 21 -13.09 19.39 9.37
C LYS A 21 -12.21 20.57 8.95
N SER A 22 -11.47 20.44 7.86
CA SER A 22 -10.60 21.50 7.36
C SER A 22 -11.44 22.57 6.66
N TYR A 23 -11.21 23.82 7.01
CA TYR A 23 -11.82 24.96 6.33
C TYR A 23 -11.37 25.12 4.86
N LEU A 24 -10.31 24.41 4.47
CA LEU A 24 -9.82 24.38 3.09
C LEU A 24 -10.55 23.33 2.23
N CYS A 25 -11.30 22.41 2.83
CA CYS A 25 -11.99 21.34 2.10
C CYS A 25 -13.42 21.78 1.74
N ASP A 26 -13.68 22.04 0.47
CA ASP A 26 -15.01 22.38 -0.04
C ASP A 26 -15.82 21.15 -0.39
N GLN A 27 -15.20 20.18 -1.08
CA GLN A 27 -15.81 18.91 -1.49
C GLN A 27 -14.89 17.75 -1.15
N LEU A 28 -15.42 16.73 -0.51
CA LEU A 28 -14.71 15.51 -0.16
C LEU A 28 -15.35 14.29 -0.82
N TYR A 29 -14.55 13.54 -1.56
CA TYR A 29 -14.94 12.30 -2.21
C TYR A 29 -14.14 11.14 -1.63
N CYS A 30 -14.71 9.92 -1.68
CA CYS A 30 -13.97 8.70 -1.30
C CYS A 30 -14.34 7.53 -2.21
N PHE A 31 -13.34 6.82 -2.76
CA PHE A 31 -13.52 5.72 -3.71
C PHE A 31 -12.83 4.45 -3.22
N PRO A 32 -13.54 3.32 -3.04
CA PRO A 32 -14.99 3.20 -3.07
C PRO A 32 -15.67 3.77 -1.82
N GLY A 33 -14.92 4.02 -0.73
CA GLY A 33 -15.47 4.40 0.56
C GLY A 33 -16.19 3.25 1.28
N ASN A 34 -16.89 3.59 2.36
CA ASN A 34 -17.73 2.69 3.12
C ASN A 34 -18.91 3.44 3.73
N TYR A 35 -19.82 2.74 4.41
CA TYR A 35 -21.00 3.36 5.02
C TYR A 35 -20.66 4.49 6.01
N GLY A 36 -19.64 4.32 6.86
CA GLY A 36 -19.20 5.36 7.79
C GLY A 36 -18.68 6.61 7.06
N ILE A 37 -17.90 6.40 6.01
CA ILE A 37 -17.36 7.48 5.17
C ILE A 37 -18.48 8.21 4.42
N SER A 38 -19.51 7.51 3.94
CA SER A 38 -20.62 8.13 3.20
C SER A 38 -21.45 9.14 4.01
N ARG A 39 -21.26 9.17 5.33
CA ARG A 39 -21.88 10.17 6.22
C ARG A 39 -21.16 11.51 6.22
N ILE A 40 -19.95 11.57 5.68
CA ILE A 40 -19.05 12.73 5.73
C ILE A 40 -18.39 13.07 4.39
N ALA A 41 -18.51 12.20 3.39
CA ALA A 41 -17.94 12.37 2.07
C ALA A 41 -18.86 11.76 1.00
N THR A 42 -18.73 12.20 -0.24
CA THR A 42 -19.41 11.58 -1.38
C THR A 42 -18.69 10.31 -1.79
N CYS A 43 -19.28 9.15 -1.51
CA CYS A 43 -18.70 7.87 -1.91
C CYS A 43 -19.21 7.45 -3.31
N ARG A 44 -18.31 6.88 -4.12
CA ARG A 44 -18.65 6.21 -5.38
C ARG A 44 -18.01 4.83 -5.38
N ASN A 45 -18.80 3.81 -5.67
CA ASN A 45 -18.33 2.40 -5.66
C ASN A 45 -17.44 2.10 -6.87
N ILE A 46 -16.25 2.69 -6.86
CA ILE A 46 -15.22 2.57 -7.90
C ILE A 46 -13.95 2.05 -7.23
N SER A 47 -13.43 0.94 -7.75
CA SER A 47 -12.26 0.26 -7.17
C SER A 47 -11.20 -0.14 -8.19
N ASN A 48 -11.48 -0.06 -9.50
CA ASN A 48 -10.46 -0.29 -10.51
C ASN A 48 -9.73 1.02 -10.85
N ILE A 49 -8.47 0.91 -11.22
CA ILE A 49 -7.56 2.04 -11.45
C ILE A 49 -8.03 2.92 -12.60
N GLU A 50 -8.49 2.34 -13.68
CA GLU A 50 -8.93 3.06 -14.88
C GLU A 50 -10.14 3.95 -14.56
N ALA A 51 -11.13 3.42 -13.84
CA ALA A 51 -12.30 4.18 -13.44
C ALA A 51 -11.96 5.28 -12.41
N ILE A 52 -11.02 5.02 -11.48
CA ILE A 52 -10.51 6.04 -10.57
C ILE A 52 -9.86 7.19 -11.34
N ILE A 53 -9.04 6.89 -12.34
CA ILE A 53 -8.38 7.89 -13.18
C ILE A 53 -9.42 8.73 -13.93
N GLU A 54 -10.42 8.10 -14.55
CA GLU A 54 -11.48 8.81 -15.28
C GLU A 54 -12.30 9.73 -14.34
N GLU A 55 -12.62 9.28 -13.15
CA GLU A 55 -13.27 10.13 -12.15
C GLU A 55 -12.39 11.31 -11.71
N CYS A 56 -11.10 11.10 -11.52
CA CYS A 56 -10.16 12.18 -11.22
C CYS A 56 -10.06 13.19 -12.35
N LYS A 57 -10.07 12.76 -13.61
CA LYS A 57 -10.13 13.67 -14.78
C LYS A 57 -11.43 14.49 -14.82
N SER A 58 -12.56 13.89 -14.45
CA SER A 58 -13.86 14.53 -14.42
C SER A 58 -13.97 15.55 -13.29
N ILE A 59 -13.59 15.18 -12.07
CA ILE A 59 -13.70 16.01 -10.86
C ILE A 59 -12.61 17.08 -10.82
N LYS A 60 -11.42 16.79 -11.37
CA LYS A 60 -10.23 17.66 -11.32
C LYS A 60 -9.91 18.08 -9.87
N PRO A 61 -9.63 17.14 -8.97
CA PRO A 61 -9.40 17.44 -7.56
C PRO A 61 -8.11 18.26 -7.39
N ASP A 62 -8.09 19.09 -6.34
CA ASP A 62 -6.88 19.79 -5.92
C ASP A 62 -5.88 18.87 -5.23
N LEU A 63 -6.37 17.77 -4.62
CA LEU A 63 -5.56 16.78 -3.93
C LEU A 63 -6.21 15.38 -4.02
N VAL A 64 -5.39 14.38 -4.34
CA VAL A 64 -5.75 12.96 -4.21
C VAL A 64 -4.91 12.32 -3.10
N VAL A 65 -5.55 11.65 -2.14
CA VAL A 65 -4.89 10.90 -1.06
C VAL A 65 -5.12 9.41 -1.28
N ILE A 66 -4.05 8.63 -1.45
CA ILE A 66 -4.14 7.19 -1.67
C ILE A 66 -3.82 6.47 -0.36
N GLY A 67 -4.80 5.76 0.20
CA GLY A 67 -4.66 5.04 1.46
C GLY A 67 -4.08 3.64 1.30
N PRO A 68 -4.67 2.75 0.47
CA PRO A 68 -4.25 1.35 0.39
C PRO A 68 -3.00 1.14 -0.46
N GLU A 69 -2.14 0.24 0.00
CA GLU A 69 -0.86 -0.11 -0.62
C GLU A 69 -1.00 -0.80 -1.99
N ASN A 70 -2.09 -1.51 -2.26
CA ASN A 70 -2.31 -2.15 -3.56
C ASN A 70 -2.36 -1.14 -4.70
N TYR A 71 -3.09 -0.03 -4.55
CA TYR A 71 -3.13 1.02 -5.58
C TYR A 71 -1.78 1.70 -5.79
N LEU A 72 -0.99 1.83 -4.71
CA LEU A 72 0.35 2.41 -4.78
C LEU A 72 1.33 1.47 -5.50
N SER A 73 1.23 0.16 -5.26
CA SER A 73 2.05 -0.86 -5.93
C SER A 73 1.73 -1.00 -7.42
N GLU A 74 0.51 -0.63 -7.84
CA GLU A 74 0.07 -0.57 -9.24
C GLU A 74 0.31 0.80 -9.90
N ASN A 75 1.10 1.65 -9.24
CA ASN A 75 1.52 2.98 -9.71
C ASN A 75 0.38 3.99 -9.94
N LEU A 76 -0.74 3.87 -9.21
CA LEU A 76 -1.82 4.87 -9.33
C LEU A 76 -1.31 6.29 -9.06
N ALA A 77 -0.42 6.46 -8.06
CA ALA A 77 0.14 7.77 -7.75
C ALA A 77 0.92 8.39 -8.91
N GLY A 78 1.73 7.60 -9.62
CA GLY A 78 2.46 8.04 -10.82
C GLY A 78 1.50 8.44 -11.95
N LYS A 79 0.56 7.57 -12.28
CA LYS A 79 -0.45 7.80 -13.32
C LYS A 79 -1.25 9.10 -13.10
N LEU A 80 -1.64 9.39 -11.85
CA LEU A 80 -2.36 10.62 -11.52
C LEU A 80 -1.47 11.88 -11.59
N ARG A 81 -0.19 11.76 -11.19
CA ARG A 81 0.77 12.87 -11.32
C ARG A 81 1.09 13.20 -12.78
N GLU A 82 1.15 12.22 -13.67
CA GLU A 82 1.30 12.42 -15.12
C GLU A 82 0.14 13.23 -15.72
N LEU A 83 -1.03 13.21 -15.08
CA LEU A 83 -2.18 14.05 -15.42
C LEU A 83 -2.13 15.44 -14.78
N GLY A 84 -1.04 15.80 -14.10
CA GLY A 84 -0.87 17.09 -13.43
C GLY A 84 -1.59 17.21 -12.08
N LEU A 85 -2.08 16.12 -11.50
CA LEU A 85 -2.78 16.13 -10.22
C LEU A 85 -1.80 16.07 -9.03
N ASN A 86 -2.11 16.80 -7.97
CA ASN A 86 -1.40 16.66 -6.71
C ASN A 86 -1.83 15.37 -6.01
N VAL A 87 -0.85 14.52 -5.67
CA VAL A 87 -1.12 13.21 -5.06
C VAL A 87 -0.30 13.04 -3.78
N PHE A 88 -0.97 12.75 -2.68
CA PHE A 88 -0.35 12.26 -1.46
C PHE A 88 -0.30 10.73 -1.49
N GLY A 89 0.90 10.20 -1.64
CA GLY A 89 1.24 8.78 -1.71
C GLY A 89 2.63 8.61 -2.33
N PRO A 90 3.38 7.56 -2.00
CA PRO A 90 4.66 7.26 -2.62
C PRO A 90 4.48 6.95 -4.12
N ASN A 91 5.56 7.09 -4.88
CA ASN A 91 5.64 6.55 -6.23
C ASN A 91 5.82 5.01 -6.17
N GLU A 92 5.84 4.37 -7.33
CA GLU A 92 6.00 2.91 -7.45
C GLU A 92 7.25 2.39 -6.72
N LEU A 93 8.40 3.05 -6.88
CA LEU A 93 9.64 2.64 -6.21
C LEU A 93 9.52 2.77 -4.67
N GLY A 94 8.90 3.84 -4.18
CA GLY A 94 8.62 4.00 -2.75
C GLY A 94 7.65 2.94 -2.24
N ALA A 95 6.62 2.61 -3.01
CA ALA A 95 5.65 1.58 -2.66
C ALA A 95 6.27 0.17 -2.60
N ARG A 96 7.33 -0.09 -3.38
CA ARG A 96 8.06 -1.37 -3.35
C ARG A 96 8.74 -1.66 -2.02
N LEU A 97 9.05 -0.66 -1.21
CA LEU A 97 9.59 -0.88 0.14
C LEU A 97 8.61 -1.64 1.05
N GLU A 98 7.31 -1.55 0.79
CA GLU A 98 6.28 -2.30 1.51
C GLU A 98 5.80 -3.52 0.71
N SER A 99 5.62 -3.39 -0.60
CA SER A 99 5.05 -4.46 -1.42
C SER A 99 6.04 -5.59 -1.75
N SER A 100 7.36 -5.39 -1.60
CA SER A 100 8.37 -6.45 -1.76
C SER A 100 9.35 -6.44 -0.59
N LYS A 101 9.31 -7.52 0.19
CA LYS A 101 10.21 -7.72 1.33
C LYS A 101 11.65 -7.94 0.86
N GLU A 102 11.83 -8.64 -0.25
CA GLU A 102 13.13 -8.82 -0.88
C GLU A 102 13.74 -7.48 -1.31
N PHE A 103 12.96 -6.64 -2.01
CA PHE A 103 13.42 -5.32 -2.41
C PHE A 103 13.79 -4.47 -1.19
N MET A 104 12.95 -4.42 -0.16
CA MET A 104 13.22 -3.69 1.08
C MET A 104 14.51 -4.18 1.74
N LYS A 105 14.73 -5.50 1.81
CA LYS A 105 15.96 -6.07 2.40
C LYS A 105 17.22 -5.72 1.60
N LYS A 106 17.15 -5.79 0.27
CA LYS A 106 18.24 -5.34 -0.61
C LYS A 106 18.50 -3.84 -0.45
N PHE A 107 17.45 -3.03 -0.36
CA PHE A 107 17.57 -1.60 -0.12
C PHE A 107 18.26 -1.30 1.22
N CYS A 108 17.82 -1.92 2.30
CA CYS A 108 18.45 -1.76 3.62
C CYS A 108 19.93 -2.14 3.60
N LYS A 109 20.29 -3.26 2.96
CA LYS A 109 21.68 -3.71 2.83
C LYS A 109 22.54 -2.72 2.05
N ASN A 110 22.03 -2.16 0.95
CA ASN A 110 22.77 -1.23 0.10
C ASN A 110 22.96 0.16 0.73
N HIS A 111 22.19 0.48 1.73
CA HIS A 111 22.21 1.78 2.42
C HIS A 111 22.60 1.68 3.91
N ASP A 112 23.17 0.55 4.34
CA ASP A 112 23.60 0.28 5.72
C ASP A 112 22.50 0.54 6.76
N ILE A 113 21.23 0.29 6.39
CA ILE A 113 20.08 0.42 7.30
C ILE A 113 19.97 -0.88 8.13
N PRO A 114 20.03 -0.79 9.47
CA PRO A 114 19.93 -1.95 10.33
C PRO A 114 18.61 -2.72 10.13
N THR A 115 18.71 -4.02 9.86
CA THR A 115 17.57 -4.92 9.72
C THR A 115 17.97 -6.36 10.06
N ALA A 116 17.01 -7.22 10.41
CA ALA A 116 17.27 -8.64 10.65
C ALA A 116 17.87 -9.31 9.41
N LYS A 117 18.74 -10.32 9.63
CA LYS A 117 19.28 -11.15 8.55
C LYS A 117 18.14 -11.80 7.76
N SER A 118 18.31 -11.95 6.47
CA SER A 118 17.30 -12.55 5.60
C SER A 118 17.96 -13.10 4.33
N GLU A 119 17.38 -14.17 3.81
CA GLU A 119 17.67 -14.70 2.48
C GLU A 119 16.36 -14.84 1.70
N SER A 120 16.44 -14.76 0.38
CA SER A 120 15.29 -14.84 -0.52
C SER A 120 15.52 -15.96 -1.54
N PHE A 121 14.49 -16.75 -1.78
CA PHE A 121 14.55 -17.92 -2.65
C PHE A 121 13.40 -17.89 -3.64
N ASN A 122 13.68 -18.32 -4.88
CA ASN A 122 12.67 -18.41 -5.95
C ASN A 122 12.20 -19.85 -6.19
N ASN A 123 12.77 -20.82 -5.49
CA ASN A 123 12.38 -22.22 -5.56
C ASN A 123 12.46 -22.89 -4.19
N PHE A 124 11.74 -23.99 -4.07
CA PHE A 124 11.60 -24.74 -2.81
C PHE A 124 12.92 -25.42 -2.38
N GLU A 125 13.67 -25.99 -3.31
CA GLU A 125 14.87 -26.76 -2.98
C GLU A 125 15.96 -25.88 -2.35
N ASP A 126 16.19 -24.69 -2.88
CA ASP A 126 17.17 -23.76 -2.30
C ASP A 126 16.74 -23.26 -0.93
N ALA A 127 15.44 -22.96 -0.76
CA ALA A 127 14.89 -22.58 0.55
C ALA A 127 15.05 -23.72 1.57
N LYS A 128 14.77 -24.96 1.19
CA LYS A 128 14.93 -26.13 2.02
C LYS A 128 16.40 -26.37 2.41
N ASN A 129 17.31 -26.31 1.45
CA ASN A 129 18.74 -26.45 1.71
C ASN A 129 19.23 -25.40 2.72
N TYR A 130 18.77 -24.15 2.61
CA TYR A 130 19.08 -23.11 3.58
C TYR A 130 18.55 -23.45 4.98
N LEU A 131 17.32 -23.94 5.07
CA LEU A 131 16.72 -24.36 6.35
C LEU A 131 17.46 -25.53 6.97
N ASP A 132 17.94 -26.48 6.17
CA ASP A 132 18.69 -27.66 6.66
C ASP A 132 20.06 -27.29 7.26
N LEU A 133 20.64 -26.15 6.82
CA LEU A 133 21.91 -25.62 7.32
C LEU A 133 21.76 -24.66 8.51
N ASN A 134 20.54 -24.25 8.84
CA ASN A 134 20.28 -23.27 9.89
C ASN A 134 19.32 -23.85 10.95
N ASP A 135 19.85 -24.14 12.13
CA ASP A 135 19.06 -24.56 13.28
C ASP A 135 18.62 -23.34 14.10
N GLY A 136 17.33 -23.23 14.40
CA GLY A 136 16.78 -22.21 15.28
C GLY A 136 15.45 -21.64 14.77
N PRO A 137 14.89 -20.69 15.51
CA PRO A 137 13.64 -20.06 15.10
C PRO A 137 13.84 -19.23 13.83
N ILE A 138 12.90 -19.38 12.90
CA ILE A 138 12.92 -18.72 11.61
C ILE A 138 11.55 -18.14 11.28
N VAL A 139 11.52 -17.06 10.51
CA VAL A 139 10.27 -16.49 10.01
C VAL A 139 10.25 -16.61 8.49
N VAL A 140 9.36 -17.47 7.99
CA VAL A 140 9.12 -17.63 6.56
C VAL A 140 8.07 -16.60 6.12
N LYS A 141 8.37 -15.87 5.04
CA LYS A 141 7.49 -14.82 4.53
C LYS A 141 7.29 -14.97 3.03
N TYR A 142 6.05 -14.86 2.60
CA TYR A 142 5.74 -14.66 1.19
C TYR A 142 6.21 -13.26 0.75
N ASP A 143 6.90 -13.15 -0.38
CA ASP A 143 7.23 -11.85 -0.96
C ASP A 143 6.03 -11.31 -1.75
N GLY A 144 5.62 -10.08 -1.42
CA GLY A 144 4.43 -9.46 -1.97
C GLY A 144 3.41 -9.05 -0.90
N LEU A 145 2.32 -8.43 -1.35
CA LEU A 145 1.19 -8.04 -0.51
C LEU A 145 0.36 -9.29 -0.17
N ALA A 146 0.24 -9.60 1.11
CA ALA A 146 -0.44 -10.80 1.60
C ALA A 146 -1.49 -10.52 2.69
N ALA A 147 -1.86 -9.24 2.91
CA ALA A 147 -2.84 -8.81 3.90
C ALA A 147 -2.62 -9.43 5.31
N GLY A 148 -1.35 -9.54 5.72
CA GLY A 148 -0.97 -10.14 7.01
C GLY A 148 -1.01 -11.67 7.06
N LYS A 149 -1.32 -12.37 5.97
CA LYS A 149 -1.49 -13.84 5.95
C LYS A 149 -0.27 -14.62 5.42
N GLY A 150 0.71 -13.95 4.87
CA GLY A 150 1.89 -14.58 4.27
C GLY A 150 3.11 -14.61 5.19
N VAL A 151 2.93 -14.81 6.50
CA VAL A 151 4.03 -14.85 7.49
C VAL A 151 3.82 -16.05 8.40
N PHE A 152 4.85 -16.91 8.49
CA PHE A 152 4.88 -18.07 9.36
C PHE A 152 6.07 -17.91 10.32
N VAL A 153 5.79 -17.94 11.61
CA VAL A 153 6.82 -17.90 12.66
C VAL A 153 7.02 -19.32 13.15
N CYS A 154 8.18 -19.88 12.86
CA CYS A 154 8.51 -21.26 13.18
C CYS A 154 9.59 -21.28 14.27
N ASN A 155 9.38 -22.04 15.35
CA ASN A 155 10.34 -22.19 16.45
C ASN A 155 11.45 -23.19 16.12
N ASN A 156 11.18 -24.06 15.16
CA ASN A 156 12.10 -25.09 14.68
C ASN A 156 11.77 -25.42 13.22
N LYS A 157 12.64 -26.22 12.58
CA LYS A 157 12.50 -26.58 11.16
C LYS A 157 11.43 -27.64 10.85
N GLN A 158 10.78 -28.24 11.85
CA GLN A 158 9.67 -29.18 11.65
C GLN A 158 8.31 -28.46 11.54
N GLU A 159 8.20 -27.24 12.03
CA GLU A 159 7.02 -26.39 11.88
C GLU A 159 6.99 -25.70 10.51
#